data_0d143e733316570231e2cbeee9e1528e
#
_entry.id   0d143e733316570231e2cbeee9e1528e
#
_cell.length_a   1.000
_cell.length_b   1.000
_cell.length_c   1.000
_cell.angle_alpha   90.00
_cell.angle_beta   90.00
_cell.angle_gamma   90.00
#
_symmetry.space_group_name_H-M   'P 1'
#
loop_
_entity.id
_entity.type
_entity.pdbx_description
1 polymer ?
#
loop_
_entity_poly.entity_id
_entity_poly.type
_entity_poly.pdbx_seq_one_letter_code
_entity_poly.pdbx_strand_id
1 'polypeptide(L)'
;RLMTRQVVDSILSMCEYNRFTKGIFGWVGYETKWLEYENVERTHGETKWSFWKLFLYSLDGITAFSTVPLAISSIMGVVFCIIAFVAIIALIIKNLIYHDPTPGWPSMVCIILLVSGVQLFCLGIVGQYLSKTYLEVKKRPIYLVKEEL
;
A
#
# COMPACT_ATOMS: atom_id res chain seq x y z
N ARG A 1 8.63 -23.49 -12.41
CA ARG A 1 8.64 -22.67 -13.62
C ARG A 1 9.89 -22.99 -14.42
N LEU A 2 9.76 -23.12 -15.74
CA LEU A 2 10.89 -23.21 -16.67
C LEU A 2 11.11 -21.83 -17.27
N MET A 3 12.35 -21.38 -17.30
CA MET A 3 12.71 -20.03 -17.78
C MET A 3 13.96 -20.13 -18.66
N THR A 4 14.01 -19.29 -19.71
CA THR A 4 15.22 -19.14 -20.52
C THR A 4 16.31 -18.40 -19.73
N ARG A 5 17.57 -18.56 -20.12
CA ARG A 5 18.69 -17.87 -19.46
C ARG A 5 18.53 -16.37 -19.50
N GLN A 6 18.03 -15.80 -20.58
CA GLN A 6 17.78 -14.35 -20.72
C GLN A 6 16.79 -13.83 -19.67
N VAL A 7 15.68 -14.57 -19.42
CA VAL A 7 14.70 -14.21 -18.38
C VAL A 7 15.34 -14.25 -16.99
N VAL A 8 16.14 -15.28 -16.71
CA VAL A 8 16.86 -15.43 -15.45
C VAL A 8 17.81 -14.24 -15.23
N ASP A 9 18.60 -13.89 -16.22
CA ASP A 9 19.56 -12.77 -16.12
C ASP A 9 18.86 -11.44 -15.92
N SER A 10 17.71 -11.21 -16.60
CA SER A 10 16.87 -10.03 -16.38
C SER A 10 16.31 -9.95 -14.95
N ILE A 11 15.88 -11.08 -14.38
CA ILE A 11 15.38 -11.13 -13.00
C ILE A 11 16.51 -10.92 -11.99
N LEU A 12 17.70 -11.46 -12.25
CA LEU A 12 18.86 -11.32 -11.38
C LEU A 12 19.44 -9.91 -11.41
N SER A 13 19.29 -9.17 -12.52
CA SER A 13 19.72 -7.78 -12.63
C SER A 13 18.89 -6.81 -11.75
N MET A 14 17.67 -7.23 -11.36
CA MET A 14 16.84 -6.46 -10.44
C MET A 14 17.29 -6.69 -9.00
N CYS A 15 17.95 -5.70 -8.41
CA CYS A 15 18.53 -5.76 -7.05
C CYS A 15 17.62 -5.09 -6.01
N GLU A 16 16.30 -5.28 -6.11
CA GLU A 16 15.34 -4.72 -5.15
C GLU A 16 15.49 -5.38 -3.77
N TYR A 17 15.47 -4.57 -2.70
CA TYR A 17 15.51 -5.08 -1.33
C TYR A 17 14.24 -5.86 -0.98
N ASN A 18 13.08 -5.31 -1.33
CA ASN A 18 11.76 -5.93 -1.11
C ASN A 18 11.27 -6.63 -2.39
N ARG A 19 11.80 -7.82 -2.66
CA ARG A 19 11.44 -8.60 -3.85
C ARG A 19 10.06 -9.26 -3.71
N PHE A 20 9.07 -8.74 -4.40
CA PHE A 20 7.80 -9.43 -4.58
C PHE A 20 7.86 -10.28 -5.85
N THR A 21 8.37 -11.48 -5.73
CA THR A 21 8.71 -12.39 -6.84
C THR A 21 7.55 -12.61 -7.82
N LYS A 22 6.31 -12.70 -7.34
CA LYS A 22 5.13 -12.89 -8.22
C LYS A 22 4.91 -11.70 -9.15
N GLY A 23 5.12 -10.47 -8.66
CA GLY A 23 5.01 -9.25 -9.45
C GLY A 23 6.15 -9.09 -10.44
N ILE A 24 7.38 -9.40 -10.06
CA ILE A 24 8.57 -9.33 -10.91
C ILE A 24 8.38 -10.16 -12.18
N PHE A 25 7.86 -11.38 -12.08
CA PHE A 25 7.61 -12.23 -13.26
C PHE A 25 6.63 -11.60 -14.27
N GLY A 26 5.62 -10.88 -13.79
CA GLY A 26 4.70 -10.15 -14.67
C GLY A 26 5.32 -8.86 -15.24
N TRP A 27 6.12 -8.18 -14.44
CA TRP A 27 6.73 -6.90 -14.79
C TRP A 27 7.80 -7.01 -15.89
N VAL A 28 8.57 -8.11 -15.89
CA VAL A 28 9.63 -8.37 -16.88
C VAL A 28 9.10 -8.49 -18.32
N GLY A 29 7.80 -8.80 -18.49
CA GLY A 29 7.10 -8.70 -19.78
C GLY A 29 7.44 -9.74 -20.83
N TYR A 30 8.12 -10.85 -20.47
CA TYR A 30 8.37 -11.94 -21.43
C TYR A 30 7.10 -12.76 -21.69
N GLU A 31 7.02 -13.34 -22.89
CA GLU A 31 5.92 -14.24 -23.23
C GLU A 31 5.86 -15.42 -22.28
N THR A 32 4.67 -15.64 -21.71
CA THR A 32 4.43 -16.71 -20.73
C THR A 32 3.45 -17.71 -21.29
N LYS A 33 3.88 -18.98 -21.38
CA LYS A 33 3.01 -20.09 -21.73
C LYS A 33 2.51 -20.77 -20.46
N TRP A 34 1.20 -20.82 -20.29
CA TRP A 34 0.55 -21.52 -19.18
C TRP A 34 0.36 -22.99 -19.56
N LEU A 35 0.82 -23.88 -18.68
CA LEU A 35 0.58 -25.31 -18.79
C LEU A 35 -0.36 -25.72 -17.67
N GLU A 36 -1.51 -26.27 -18.03
CA GLU A 36 -2.46 -26.80 -17.07
C GLU A 36 -1.99 -28.17 -16.60
N TYR A 37 -2.16 -28.44 -15.31
CA TYR A 37 -1.92 -29.76 -14.71
C TYR A 37 -2.98 -30.01 -13.63
N GLU A 38 -3.30 -31.27 -13.38
CA GLU A 38 -4.22 -31.64 -12.32
C GLU A 38 -3.57 -31.36 -10.96
N ASN A 39 -4.32 -30.64 -10.11
CA ASN A 39 -3.87 -30.32 -8.77
C ASN A 39 -4.07 -31.53 -7.86
N VAL A 40 -2.98 -32.16 -7.46
CA VAL A 40 -3.00 -33.27 -6.51
C VAL A 40 -3.00 -32.71 -5.09
N GLU A 41 -3.94 -33.17 -4.26
CA GLU A 41 -4.00 -32.78 -2.85
C GLU A 41 -2.71 -33.19 -2.11
N ARG A 42 -2.30 -32.33 -1.18
CA ARG A 42 -1.12 -32.61 -0.36
C ARG A 42 -1.37 -33.84 0.50
N THR A 43 -0.52 -34.83 0.36
CA THR A 43 -0.58 -36.06 1.17
C THR A 43 -0.24 -35.83 2.64
N HIS A 44 0.58 -34.81 2.94
CA HIS A 44 0.98 -34.44 4.32
C HIS A 44 1.25 -32.93 4.45
N GLY A 45 0.93 -32.37 5.61
CA GLY A 45 1.24 -31.00 6.00
C GLY A 45 0.06 -30.02 5.89
N GLU A 46 -0.06 -29.16 6.90
CA GLU A 46 -1.03 -28.07 6.93
C GLU A 46 -0.45 -26.79 6.36
N THR A 47 -1.32 -25.88 5.91
CA THR A 47 -0.88 -24.56 5.43
C THR A 47 -0.40 -23.71 6.61
N LYS A 48 0.84 -23.22 6.57
CA LYS A 48 1.42 -22.33 7.58
C LYS A 48 1.01 -20.86 7.40
N TRP A 49 0.20 -20.56 6.39
CA TRP A 49 -0.23 -19.21 6.07
C TRP A 49 -1.49 -18.86 6.84
N SER A 50 -1.38 -17.95 7.81
CA SER A 50 -2.50 -17.31 8.48
C SER A 50 -3.11 -16.24 7.57
N PHE A 51 -4.41 -15.97 7.71
CA PHE A 51 -5.12 -14.88 7.02
C PHE A 51 -4.38 -13.55 7.12
N TRP A 52 -3.92 -13.18 8.31
CA TRP A 52 -3.18 -11.92 8.54
C TRP A 52 -1.84 -11.86 7.79
N LYS A 53 -1.11 -12.98 7.74
CA LYS A 53 0.14 -13.05 6.97
C LYS A 53 -0.11 -12.88 5.47
N LEU A 54 -1.19 -13.48 4.97
CA LEU A 54 -1.57 -13.38 3.57
C LEU A 54 -2.02 -11.95 3.22
N PHE A 55 -2.78 -11.31 4.12
CA PHE A 55 -3.22 -9.93 3.97
C PHE A 55 -2.03 -8.95 3.93
N LEU A 56 -1.11 -9.05 4.89
CA LEU A 56 0.11 -8.22 4.91
C LEU A 56 0.96 -8.42 3.66
N TYR A 57 1.14 -9.67 3.23
CA TYR A 57 1.87 -9.99 2.01
C TYR A 57 1.20 -9.38 0.75
N SER A 58 -0.13 -9.35 0.71
CA SER A 58 -0.87 -8.71 -0.38
C SER A 58 -0.67 -7.19 -0.38
N LEU A 59 -0.69 -6.55 0.79
CA LEU A 59 -0.40 -5.12 0.92
C LEU A 59 1.02 -4.79 0.47
N ASP A 60 2.00 -5.62 0.84
CA ASP A 60 3.38 -5.47 0.38
C ASP A 60 3.49 -5.57 -1.14
N GLY A 61 2.77 -6.51 -1.76
CA GLY A 61 2.72 -6.64 -3.21
C GLY A 61 2.09 -5.43 -3.89
N ILE A 62 0.97 -4.93 -3.38
CA ILE A 62 0.29 -3.76 -3.92
C ILE A 62 1.19 -2.52 -3.84
N THR A 63 1.80 -2.27 -2.68
CA THR A 63 2.66 -1.10 -2.48
C THR A 63 4.00 -1.19 -3.22
N ALA A 64 4.46 -2.40 -3.60
CA ALA A 64 5.68 -2.56 -4.40
C ALA A 64 5.47 -2.25 -5.88
N PHE A 65 4.29 -2.55 -6.45
CA PHE A 65 4.04 -2.44 -7.90
C PHE A 65 2.98 -1.41 -8.28
N SER A 66 2.35 -0.73 -7.33
CA SER A 66 1.26 0.20 -7.59
C SER A 66 1.36 1.44 -6.73
N THR A 67 1.15 2.60 -7.33
CA THR A 67 0.98 3.89 -6.65
C THR A 67 -0.48 4.21 -6.35
N VAL A 68 -1.40 3.29 -6.67
CA VAL A 68 -2.85 3.48 -6.46
C VAL A 68 -3.22 3.79 -5.01
N PRO A 69 -2.68 3.14 -3.97
CA PRO A 69 -2.99 3.51 -2.59
C PRO A 69 -2.60 4.96 -2.25
N LEU A 70 -1.49 5.44 -2.83
CA LEU A 70 -1.05 6.82 -2.66
C LEU A 70 -1.99 7.81 -3.37
N ALA A 71 -2.43 7.47 -4.58
CA ALA A 71 -3.42 8.26 -5.31
C ALA A 71 -4.77 8.32 -4.59
N ILE A 72 -5.26 7.19 -4.04
CA ILE A 72 -6.48 7.14 -3.23
C ILE A 72 -6.36 8.06 -2.01
N SER A 73 -5.24 8.02 -1.29
CA SER A 73 -4.97 8.89 -0.15
C SER A 73 -5.06 10.37 -0.54
N SER A 74 -4.49 10.74 -1.67
CA SER A 74 -4.54 12.11 -2.20
C SER A 74 -5.96 12.55 -2.58
N ILE A 75 -6.70 11.69 -3.28
CA ILE A 75 -8.09 11.95 -3.68
C ILE A 75 -8.98 12.11 -2.44
N MET A 76 -8.83 11.24 -1.45
CA MET A 76 -9.54 11.37 -0.17
C MET A 76 -9.29 12.73 0.48
N GLY A 77 -8.04 13.18 0.53
CA GLY A 77 -7.69 14.50 1.06
C GLY A 77 -8.42 15.62 0.36
N VAL A 78 -8.48 15.62 -0.97
CA VAL A 78 -9.20 16.61 -1.78
C VAL A 78 -10.72 16.57 -1.50
N VAL A 79 -11.32 15.39 -1.47
CA VAL A 79 -12.75 15.20 -1.19
C VAL A 79 -13.11 15.76 0.20
N PHE A 80 -12.34 15.42 1.23
CA PHE A 80 -12.57 15.95 2.58
C PHE A 80 -12.37 17.46 2.66
N CYS A 81 -11.41 18.01 1.92
CA CYS A 81 -11.22 19.48 1.85
C CYS A 81 -12.45 20.17 1.25
N ILE A 82 -13.02 19.63 0.19
CA ILE A 82 -14.25 20.17 -0.43
C ILE A 82 -15.44 20.08 0.55
N ILE A 83 -15.62 18.92 1.20
CA ILE A 83 -16.69 18.73 2.19
C ILE A 83 -16.54 19.73 3.35
N ALA A 84 -15.34 19.90 3.88
CA ALA A 84 -15.07 20.85 4.95
C ALA A 84 -15.37 22.28 4.52
N PHE A 85 -14.99 22.67 3.31
CA PHE A 85 -15.26 24.01 2.77
C PHE A 85 -16.76 24.28 2.64
N VAL A 86 -17.53 23.33 2.09
CA VAL A 86 -18.99 23.43 2.00
C VAL A 86 -19.64 23.50 3.37
N ALA A 87 -19.18 22.69 4.34
CA ALA A 87 -19.68 22.70 5.70
C ALA A 87 -19.43 24.05 6.41
N ILE A 88 -18.26 24.65 6.21
CA ILE A 88 -17.93 25.98 6.77
C ILE A 88 -18.89 27.05 6.22
N ILE A 89 -19.11 27.06 4.91
CA ILE A 89 -20.05 28.01 4.28
C ILE A 89 -21.46 27.82 4.85
N ALA A 90 -21.93 26.57 4.94
CA ALA A 90 -23.24 26.25 5.49
C ALA A 90 -23.42 26.74 6.96
N LEU A 91 -22.38 26.55 7.79
CA LEU A 91 -22.37 27.01 9.17
C LEU A 91 -22.38 28.52 9.28
N ILE A 92 -21.65 29.24 8.43
CA ILE A 92 -21.65 30.72 8.39
C ILE A 92 -23.05 31.23 8.01
N ILE A 93 -23.65 30.65 6.96
CA ILE A 93 -25.00 31.03 6.52
C ILE A 93 -26.04 30.78 7.64
N LYS A 94 -25.98 29.59 8.27
CA LYS A 94 -26.86 29.24 9.39
C LYS A 94 -26.75 30.25 10.53
N ASN A 95 -25.53 30.62 10.94
CA ASN A 95 -25.28 31.54 12.03
C ASN A 95 -25.79 32.97 11.70
N LEU A 96 -25.66 33.42 10.45
CA LEU A 96 -26.16 34.70 9.98
C LEU A 96 -27.69 34.78 9.99
N ILE A 97 -28.39 33.68 9.66
CA ILE A 97 -29.86 33.67 9.55
C ILE A 97 -30.53 33.43 10.91
N TYR A 98 -30.03 32.55 11.73
CA TYR A 98 -30.75 32.05 12.90
C TYR A 98 -30.27 32.64 14.23
N HIS A 99 -29.12 33.36 14.29
CA HIS A 99 -28.55 33.96 15.51
C HIS A 99 -28.54 32.99 16.72
N ASP A 100 -28.48 31.71 16.49
CA ASP A 100 -28.67 30.68 17.51
C ASP A 100 -27.34 30.40 18.23
N PRO A 101 -27.24 30.52 19.58
CA PRO A 101 -26.09 30.09 20.33
C PRO A 101 -26.09 28.55 20.35
N THR A 102 -25.73 27.93 19.23
CA THR A 102 -25.72 26.46 19.13
C THR A 102 -24.62 25.86 20.00
N PRO A 103 -24.94 24.90 20.88
CA PRO A 103 -23.95 24.11 21.59
C PRO A 103 -23.27 23.17 20.58
N GLY A 104 -22.37 23.73 19.76
CA GLY A 104 -21.67 22.98 18.68
C GLY A 104 -20.42 22.23 19.14
N TRP A 105 -20.09 22.28 20.43
CA TRP A 105 -18.85 21.70 20.94
C TRP A 105 -18.69 20.20 20.68
N PRO A 106 -19.68 19.32 20.93
CA PRO A 106 -19.54 17.88 20.63
C PRO A 106 -19.38 17.58 19.14
N SER A 107 -20.12 18.29 18.29
CA SER A 107 -20.03 18.16 16.83
C SER A 107 -18.66 18.57 16.32
N MET A 108 -18.10 19.65 16.85
CA MET A 108 -16.78 20.14 16.48
C MET A 108 -15.69 19.15 16.85
N VAL A 109 -15.76 18.55 18.05
CA VAL A 109 -14.83 17.51 18.49
C VAL A 109 -14.90 16.27 17.58
N CYS A 110 -16.11 15.81 17.25
CA CYS A 110 -16.30 14.66 16.34
C CYS A 110 -15.71 14.92 14.95
N ILE A 111 -15.91 16.12 14.39
CA ILE A 111 -15.36 16.51 13.08
C ILE A 111 -13.84 16.55 13.13
N ILE A 112 -13.26 17.17 14.17
CA ILE A 112 -11.80 17.23 14.34
C ILE A 112 -11.19 15.85 14.45
N LEU A 113 -11.78 14.95 15.26
CA LEU A 113 -11.30 13.58 15.40
C LEU A 113 -11.39 12.79 14.09
N LEU A 114 -12.49 12.96 13.34
CA LEU A 114 -12.67 12.31 12.04
C LEU A 114 -11.61 12.77 11.04
N VAL A 115 -11.44 14.09 10.88
CA VAL A 115 -10.44 14.67 9.96
C VAL A 115 -9.03 14.27 10.37
N SER A 116 -8.71 14.31 11.66
CA SER A 116 -7.40 13.87 12.17
C SER A 116 -7.15 12.39 11.91
N GLY A 117 -8.16 11.53 12.08
CA GLY A 117 -8.06 10.11 11.77
C GLY A 117 -7.76 9.85 10.29
N VAL A 118 -8.43 10.55 9.39
CA VAL A 118 -8.17 10.47 7.94
C VAL A 118 -6.76 10.96 7.61
N GLN A 119 -6.33 12.07 8.20
CA GLN A 119 -4.96 12.58 7.99
C GLN A 119 -3.89 11.59 8.43
N LEU A 120 -4.05 10.98 9.62
CA LEU A 120 -3.12 9.97 10.11
C LEU A 120 -3.09 8.71 9.22
N PHE A 121 -4.25 8.30 8.70
CA PHE A 121 -4.34 7.20 7.76
C PHE A 121 -3.59 7.50 6.45
N CYS A 122 -3.82 8.69 5.86
CA CYS A 122 -3.12 9.12 4.65
C CYS A 122 -1.61 9.22 4.88
N LEU A 123 -1.20 9.79 6.02
CA LEU A 123 0.21 9.86 6.41
C LEU A 123 0.84 8.48 6.59
N GLY A 124 0.10 7.53 7.14
CA GLY A 124 0.50 6.13 7.26
C GLY A 124 0.80 5.48 5.90
N ILE A 125 -0.06 5.72 4.89
CA ILE A 125 0.19 5.25 3.52
C ILE A 125 1.48 5.85 2.96
N VAL A 126 1.65 7.18 3.06
CA VAL A 126 2.87 7.87 2.61
C VAL A 126 4.10 7.31 3.32
N GLY A 127 4.01 7.09 4.64
CA GLY A 127 5.07 6.51 5.45
C GLY A 127 5.50 5.13 4.97
N GLN A 128 4.57 4.29 4.52
CA GLN A 128 4.89 2.97 3.96
C GLN A 128 5.71 3.06 2.67
N TYR A 129 5.34 3.96 1.75
CA TYR A 129 6.10 4.19 0.52
C TYR A 129 7.48 4.77 0.82
N LEU A 130 7.55 5.74 1.73
CA LEU A 130 8.81 6.34 2.15
C LEU A 130 9.75 5.31 2.79
N SER A 131 9.22 4.40 3.61
CA SER A 131 9.99 3.31 4.21
C SER A 131 10.61 2.39 3.15
N LYS A 132 9.83 2.01 2.12
CA LYS A 132 10.34 1.19 1.01
C LYS A 132 11.41 1.93 0.20
N THR A 133 11.16 3.19 -0.13
CA THR A 133 12.14 4.05 -0.81
C THR A 133 13.43 4.19 0.00
N TYR A 134 13.32 4.35 1.31
CA TYR A 134 14.49 4.43 2.20
C TYR A 134 15.34 3.17 2.16
N LEU A 135 14.71 1.99 2.16
CA LEU A 135 15.43 0.71 2.08
C LEU A 135 16.16 0.56 0.75
N GLU A 136 15.53 0.95 -0.37
CA GLU A 136 16.15 0.92 -1.71
C GLU A 136 17.32 1.91 -1.84
N VAL A 137 17.15 3.14 -1.36
CA VAL A 137 18.19 4.17 -1.41
C VAL A 137 19.41 3.80 -0.57
N LYS A 138 19.20 3.12 0.55
CA LYS A 138 20.26 2.70 1.46
C LYS A 138 21.21 1.67 0.86
N LYS A 139 20.77 0.88 -0.13
CA LYS A 139 21.56 -0.12 -0.88
C LYS A 139 22.43 -1.03 0.00
N ARG A 140 21.95 -1.40 1.19
CA ARG A 140 22.66 -2.32 2.06
C ARG A 140 22.67 -3.71 1.44
N PRO A 141 23.80 -4.45 1.46
CA PRO A 141 23.83 -5.82 0.99
C PRO A 141 22.88 -6.69 1.82
N ILE A 142 22.15 -7.59 1.15
CA ILE A 142 21.18 -8.49 1.80
C ILE A 142 21.90 -9.53 2.67
N TYR A 143 23.16 -9.84 2.34
CA TYR A 143 24.00 -10.76 3.09
C TYR A 143 25.47 -10.32 2.99
N LEU A 144 26.24 -10.71 3.98
CA LEU A 144 27.69 -10.58 4.00
C LEU A 144 28.27 -11.99 4.01
N VAL A 145 29.15 -12.27 3.06
CA VAL A 145 29.87 -13.57 3.00
C VAL A 145 30.96 -13.53 4.07
N LYS A 146 30.96 -14.53 4.95
CA LYS A 146 31.97 -14.66 6.01
C LYS A 146 33.24 -15.35 5.51
N GLU A 147 33.07 -16.33 4.65
CA GLU A 147 34.19 -17.11 4.04
C GLU A 147 33.79 -17.46 2.61
N GLU A 148 34.70 -17.29 1.66
CA GLU A 148 34.60 -17.81 0.31
C GLU A 148 35.35 -19.14 0.25
N LEU A 149 34.64 -20.22 -0.12
CA LEU A 149 35.20 -21.55 -0.32
C LEU A 149 35.78 -21.69 -1.73
#